data_8b453cce5d8090be67fe3901c986fd6a
#
_entry.id   8b453cce5d8090be67fe3901c986fd6a
#
_cell.length_a   1.000
_cell.length_b   1.000
_cell.length_c   1.000
_cell.angle_alpha   90.00
_cell.angle_beta   90.00
_cell.angle_gamma   90.00
#
_symmetry.space_group_name_H-M   'P 1'
#
loop_
_entity.id
_entity.type
_entity.pdbx_description
1 polymer ?
#
loop_
_entity_poly.entity_id
_entity_poly.type
_entity_poly.pdbx_seq_one_letter_code
_entity_poly.pdbx_strand_id
1 'polypeptide(L)'
;MKVVVCGASGLIGTALRERLVERGHQVVQLVRREPSGPDQVRWDPARRRLDAGALEGVEAAVNLSGAGVGDQRWTPAYQREVLASRTEPTRTLAEALARLEPRPRVLVQGSAIGVYGHRGEEVLTESSAPGSTFLADVVLDWEAAARPAQDAGIRTAFARTGLVMAPGAGAFGRLLPLLRLGLGGPLGDGRQWWSWITLEDEVSALVHLLETDVDGPVDLTGPAPVRNAELTRALGRAFGRPTLLPVPRLALRAVVGGFADEILASQRVLPTVLQRSGFRFAHEDVDAAARWLADAA
;
A
#
# COMPACT_ATOMS: atom_id res chain seq x y z
N MET A 1 8.40 18.81 -10.33
CA MET A 1 7.07 19.05 -9.76
C MET A 1 7.20 19.33 -8.27
N LYS A 2 6.29 20.14 -7.72
CA LYS A 2 6.09 20.24 -6.28
C LYS A 2 5.01 19.23 -5.88
N VAL A 3 5.40 18.22 -5.09
CA VAL A 3 4.54 17.08 -4.72
C VAL A 3 4.26 17.09 -3.23
N VAL A 4 3.00 17.09 -2.82
CA VAL A 4 2.63 16.90 -1.42
C VAL A 4 2.47 15.41 -1.11
N VAL A 5 3.08 14.95 0.01
CA VAL A 5 3.04 13.55 0.44
C VAL A 5 2.48 13.46 1.87
N CYS A 6 1.38 12.73 2.01
CA CYS A 6 0.82 12.31 3.29
C CYS A 6 1.30 10.90 3.63
N GLY A 7 1.56 10.63 4.91
CA GLY A 7 2.15 9.34 5.31
C GLY A 7 3.64 9.19 4.96
N ALA A 8 4.34 10.31 4.75
CA ALA A 8 5.75 10.39 4.33
C ALA A 8 6.75 9.73 5.29
N SER A 9 6.36 9.42 6.53
CA SER A 9 7.17 8.72 7.53
C SER A 9 6.92 7.20 7.59
N GLY A 10 5.96 6.69 6.83
CA GLY A 10 5.70 5.26 6.71
C GLY A 10 6.71 4.55 5.81
N LEU A 11 6.63 3.22 5.74
CA LEU A 11 7.52 2.38 4.92
C LEU A 11 7.59 2.86 3.47
N ILE A 12 6.45 2.87 2.77
CA ILE A 12 6.38 3.29 1.37
C ILE A 12 6.64 4.79 1.25
N GLY A 13 6.09 5.60 2.16
CA GLY A 13 6.22 7.06 2.10
C GLY A 13 7.66 7.56 2.24
N THR A 14 8.48 6.92 3.08
CA THR A 14 9.91 7.25 3.21
C THR A 14 10.66 6.96 1.92
N ALA A 15 10.51 5.76 1.36
CA ALA A 15 11.16 5.37 0.11
C ALA A 15 10.66 6.20 -1.09
N LEU A 16 9.36 6.52 -1.14
CA LEU A 16 8.80 7.40 -2.17
C LEU A 16 9.40 8.81 -2.10
N ARG A 17 9.49 9.39 -0.90
CA ARG A 17 10.08 10.72 -0.70
C ARG A 17 11.52 10.77 -1.21
N GLU A 18 12.33 9.79 -0.86
CA GLU A 18 13.71 9.67 -1.33
C GLU A 18 13.78 9.58 -2.85
N ARG A 19 12.98 8.72 -3.47
CA ARG A 19 12.90 8.57 -4.92
C ARG A 19 12.44 9.86 -5.62
N LEU A 20 11.46 10.59 -5.06
CA LEU A 20 11.00 11.86 -5.63
C LEU A 20 12.09 12.93 -5.59
N VAL A 21 12.84 13.03 -4.49
CA VAL A 21 13.98 13.96 -4.36
C VAL A 21 15.11 13.60 -5.34
N GLU A 22 15.47 12.32 -5.47
CA GLU A 22 16.44 11.83 -6.45
C GLU A 22 16.06 12.20 -7.89
N ARG A 23 14.76 12.23 -8.19
CA ARG A 23 14.24 12.64 -9.51
C ARG A 23 14.07 14.16 -9.66
N GLY A 24 14.55 14.95 -8.71
CA GLY A 24 14.51 16.41 -8.77
C GLY A 24 13.15 17.03 -8.47
N HIS A 25 12.24 16.31 -7.81
CA HIS A 25 10.98 16.87 -7.35
C HIS A 25 11.14 17.56 -6.00
N GLN A 26 10.37 18.64 -5.78
CA GLN A 26 10.23 19.25 -4.47
C GLN A 26 9.13 18.51 -3.69
N VAL A 27 9.45 18.01 -2.50
CA VAL A 27 8.50 17.26 -1.66
C VAL A 27 8.05 18.10 -0.48
N VAL A 28 6.74 18.22 -0.31
CA VAL A 28 6.09 18.81 0.86
C VAL A 28 5.43 17.70 1.68
N GLN A 29 5.77 17.58 2.95
CA GLN A 29 5.26 16.52 3.83
C GLN A 29 4.14 17.04 4.71
N LEU A 30 2.98 16.40 4.72
CA LEU A 30 1.95 16.69 5.71
C LEU A 30 2.22 15.92 7.01
N VAL A 31 2.37 16.66 8.10
CA VAL A 31 2.71 16.09 9.42
C VAL A 31 1.66 16.48 10.46
N ARG A 32 1.33 15.53 11.37
CA ARG A 32 0.39 15.77 12.48
C ARG A 32 1.05 16.44 13.68
N ARG A 33 2.37 16.33 13.78
CA ARG A 33 3.21 17.00 14.79
C ARG A 33 3.59 18.41 14.36
N GLU A 34 4.25 19.15 15.23
CA GLU A 34 4.89 20.41 14.83
C GLU A 34 5.92 20.19 13.72
N PRO A 35 5.91 21.02 12.66
CA PRO A 35 6.91 20.97 11.61
C PRO A 35 8.32 21.14 12.14
N SER A 36 9.25 20.34 11.63
CA SER A 36 10.68 20.42 11.98
C SER A 36 11.54 21.01 10.85
N GLY A 37 10.92 21.42 9.76
CA GLY A 37 11.59 22.01 8.59
C GLY A 37 10.62 22.69 7.64
N PRO A 38 11.13 23.45 6.67
CA PRO A 38 10.33 24.23 5.72
C PRO A 38 9.57 23.38 4.71
N ASP A 39 9.94 22.09 4.56
CA ASP A 39 9.30 21.10 3.71
C ASP A 39 8.13 20.40 4.40
N GLN A 40 7.76 20.82 5.61
CA GLN A 40 6.68 20.22 6.39
C GLN A 40 5.55 21.20 6.65
N VAL A 41 4.32 20.72 6.44
CA VAL A 41 3.10 21.47 6.73
C VAL A 41 2.30 20.70 7.78
N ARG A 42 1.91 21.38 8.85
CA ARG A 42 1.05 20.80 9.88
C ARG A 42 -0.38 20.66 9.40
N TRP A 43 -0.99 19.53 9.72
CA TRP A 43 -2.41 19.29 9.51
C TRP A 43 -3.04 18.46 10.64
N ASP A 44 -4.37 18.52 10.73
CA ASP A 44 -5.16 17.74 11.68
C ASP A 44 -6.36 17.11 10.92
N PRO A 45 -6.18 15.91 10.33
CA PRO A 45 -7.23 15.29 9.55
C PRO A 45 -8.47 14.89 10.39
N ALA A 46 -8.30 14.56 11.67
CA ALA A 46 -9.42 14.24 12.55
C ALA A 46 -10.36 15.45 12.77
N ARG A 47 -9.84 16.67 12.66
CA ARG A 47 -10.61 17.91 12.73
C ARG A 47 -10.81 18.56 11.37
N ARG A 48 -10.45 17.89 10.27
CA ARG A 48 -10.48 18.40 8.89
C ARG A 48 -9.77 19.74 8.74
N ARG A 49 -8.61 19.89 9.38
CA ARG A 49 -7.81 21.13 9.34
C ARG A 49 -6.57 20.94 8.50
N LEU A 50 -6.55 21.62 7.37
CA LEU A 50 -5.39 21.79 6.50
C LEU A 50 -5.53 23.16 5.86
N ASP A 51 -4.51 23.99 6.05
CA ASP A 51 -4.45 25.29 5.37
C ASP A 51 -4.11 25.05 3.89
N ALA A 52 -5.08 25.30 3.02
CA ALA A 52 -4.89 25.15 1.58
C ALA A 52 -3.80 26.13 1.06
N GLY A 53 -3.66 27.32 1.66
CA GLY A 53 -2.61 28.29 1.28
C GLY A 53 -1.20 27.72 1.48
N ALA A 54 -1.00 26.86 2.47
CA ALA A 54 0.29 26.20 2.68
C ALA A 54 0.64 25.19 1.56
N LEU A 55 -0.33 24.84 0.70
CA LEU A 55 -0.15 23.95 -0.47
C LEU A 55 -0.06 24.73 -1.79
N GLU A 56 0.08 26.04 -1.76
CA GLU A 56 0.18 26.85 -2.98
C GLU A 56 1.32 26.36 -3.88
N GLY A 57 1.01 26.26 -5.18
CA GLY A 57 1.94 25.76 -6.19
C GLY A 57 2.20 24.26 -6.17
N VAL A 58 1.44 23.47 -5.38
CA VAL A 58 1.48 22.00 -5.46
C VAL A 58 0.89 21.53 -6.79
N GLU A 59 1.67 20.73 -7.52
CA GLU A 59 1.30 20.19 -8.85
C GLU A 59 0.74 18.76 -8.79
N ALA A 60 1.07 18.03 -7.71
CA ALA A 60 0.65 16.64 -7.54
C ALA A 60 0.57 16.28 -6.04
N ALA A 61 -0.23 15.27 -5.72
CA ALA A 61 -0.40 14.79 -4.36
C ALA A 61 -0.30 13.26 -4.28
N VAL A 62 0.32 12.73 -3.22
CA VAL A 62 0.30 11.31 -2.88
C VAL A 62 -0.19 11.15 -1.44
N ASN A 63 -1.23 10.36 -1.23
CA ASN A 63 -1.73 10.06 0.09
C ASN A 63 -1.53 8.59 0.45
N LEU A 64 -0.64 8.33 1.39
CA LEU A 64 -0.33 7.00 1.93
C LEU A 64 -0.68 6.91 3.43
N SER A 65 -1.58 7.78 3.90
CA SER A 65 -1.98 7.81 5.30
C SER A 65 -2.83 6.60 5.66
N GLY A 66 -2.54 5.99 6.80
CA GLY A 66 -3.31 4.88 7.36
C GLY A 66 -2.55 4.19 8.49
N ALA A 67 -3.27 3.76 9.52
CA ALA A 67 -2.73 2.87 10.55
C ALA A 67 -2.48 1.47 9.95
N GLY A 68 -1.48 0.75 10.42
CA GLY A 68 -1.21 -0.60 9.94
C GLY A 68 -2.33 -1.56 10.33
N VAL A 69 -2.93 -2.25 9.38
CA VAL A 69 -4.09 -3.15 9.64
C VAL A 69 -3.77 -4.30 10.59
N GLY A 70 -2.51 -4.68 10.71
CA GLY A 70 -2.03 -5.75 11.58
C GLY A 70 -1.24 -5.28 12.81
N ASP A 71 -1.21 -3.99 13.14
CA ASP A 71 -0.41 -3.47 14.27
C ASP A 71 -1.02 -3.82 15.62
N GLN A 72 -2.32 -4.00 15.69
CA GLN A 72 -3.05 -4.41 16.88
C GLN A 72 -4.05 -5.53 16.55
N ARG A 73 -4.51 -6.25 17.57
CA ARG A 73 -5.61 -7.21 17.41
C ARG A 73 -6.88 -6.47 17.04
N TRP A 74 -7.66 -7.05 16.16
CA TRP A 74 -8.92 -6.46 15.71
C TRP A 74 -9.97 -6.49 16.83
N THR A 75 -10.18 -5.32 17.41
CA THR A 75 -11.32 -4.99 18.27
C THR A 75 -12.22 -4.02 17.50
N PRO A 76 -13.48 -3.85 17.88
CA PRO A 76 -14.33 -2.82 17.25
C PRO A 76 -13.73 -1.41 17.30
N ALA A 77 -12.96 -1.09 18.35
CA ALA A 77 -12.26 0.20 18.46
C ALA A 77 -11.16 0.31 17.42
N TYR A 78 -10.31 -0.74 17.28
CA TYR A 78 -9.22 -0.72 16.30
C TYR A 78 -9.73 -0.77 14.86
N GLN A 79 -10.81 -1.48 14.58
CA GLN A 79 -11.45 -1.46 13.27
C GLN A 79 -11.94 -0.05 12.89
N ARG A 80 -12.53 0.70 13.83
CA ARG A 80 -12.86 2.11 13.61
C ARG A 80 -11.64 2.99 13.37
N GLU A 81 -10.54 2.75 14.09
CA GLU A 81 -9.26 3.45 13.87
C GLU A 81 -8.70 3.15 12.48
N VAL A 82 -8.72 1.89 12.03
CA VAL A 82 -8.28 1.50 10.69
C VAL A 82 -9.06 2.25 9.62
N LEU A 83 -10.37 2.37 9.74
CA LEU A 83 -11.22 3.13 8.82
C LEU A 83 -10.92 4.63 8.91
N ALA A 84 -11.01 5.22 10.10
CA ALA A 84 -10.86 6.66 10.30
C ALA A 84 -9.47 7.18 9.88
N SER A 85 -8.40 6.41 10.18
CA SER A 85 -7.02 6.76 9.80
C SER A 85 -6.78 6.83 8.29
N ARG A 86 -7.73 6.36 7.49
CA ARG A 86 -7.72 6.39 6.02
C ARG A 86 -8.68 7.43 5.46
N THR A 87 -9.92 7.39 5.88
CA THR A 87 -10.99 8.23 5.32
C THR A 87 -10.84 9.71 5.70
N GLU A 88 -10.47 10.01 6.96
CA GLU A 88 -10.30 11.38 7.43
C GLU A 88 -9.13 12.10 6.72
N PRO A 89 -7.91 11.53 6.64
CA PRO A 89 -6.81 12.13 5.88
C PRO A 89 -7.14 12.32 4.41
N THR A 90 -7.74 11.31 3.77
CA THR A 90 -8.09 11.37 2.36
C THR A 90 -9.06 12.50 2.06
N ARG A 91 -10.15 12.58 2.83
CA ARG A 91 -11.14 13.63 2.66
C ARG A 91 -10.57 15.01 2.91
N THR A 92 -9.78 15.17 3.99
CA THR A 92 -9.14 16.46 4.35
C THR A 92 -8.23 16.95 3.24
N LEU A 93 -7.39 16.05 2.71
CA LEU A 93 -6.51 16.37 1.59
C LEU A 93 -7.31 16.70 0.32
N ALA A 94 -8.25 15.85 -0.07
CA ALA A 94 -9.06 16.04 -1.28
C ALA A 94 -9.82 17.37 -1.27
N GLU A 95 -10.43 17.74 -0.13
CA GLU A 95 -11.11 19.03 0.05
C GLU A 95 -10.14 20.22 -0.04
N ALA A 96 -8.91 20.08 0.48
CA ALA A 96 -7.90 21.15 0.38
C ALA A 96 -7.41 21.31 -1.06
N LEU A 97 -7.09 20.22 -1.75
CA LEU A 97 -6.64 20.24 -3.15
C LEU A 97 -7.71 20.83 -4.08
N ALA A 98 -8.98 20.53 -3.86
CA ALA A 98 -10.10 21.05 -4.64
C ALA A 98 -10.24 22.59 -4.56
N ARG A 99 -9.69 23.23 -3.51
CA ARG A 99 -9.74 24.69 -3.30
C ARG A 99 -8.54 25.43 -3.89
N LEU A 100 -7.52 24.72 -4.35
CA LEU A 100 -6.33 25.36 -4.92
C LEU A 100 -6.59 25.92 -6.32
N GLU A 101 -5.94 27.05 -6.63
CA GLU A 101 -5.90 27.61 -7.96
C GLU A 101 -4.45 28.04 -8.29
N PRO A 102 -3.80 27.43 -9.29
CA PRO A 102 -4.28 26.30 -10.09
C PRO A 102 -4.37 25.01 -9.26
N ARG A 103 -5.31 24.13 -9.66
CA ARG A 103 -5.45 22.80 -9.05
C ARG A 103 -4.30 21.88 -9.42
N PRO A 104 -3.89 20.97 -8.52
CA PRO A 104 -2.98 19.90 -8.88
C PRO A 104 -3.54 19.04 -10.02
N ARG A 105 -2.65 18.55 -10.88
CA ARG A 105 -3.05 17.71 -12.01
C ARG A 105 -3.43 16.29 -11.60
N VAL A 106 -2.90 15.79 -10.46
CA VAL A 106 -3.11 14.42 -10.02
C VAL A 106 -3.09 14.27 -8.50
N LEU A 107 -3.97 13.37 -8.02
CA LEU A 107 -3.93 12.75 -6.72
C LEU A 107 -3.68 11.25 -6.90
N VAL A 108 -2.53 10.74 -6.43
CA VAL A 108 -2.31 9.30 -6.26
C VAL A 108 -2.77 8.95 -4.84
N GLN A 109 -3.91 8.30 -4.77
CA GLN A 109 -4.56 7.93 -3.52
C GLN A 109 -4.24 6.48 -3.17
N GLY A 110 -3.63 6.25 -1.99
CA GLY A 110 -3.43 4.91 -1.47
C GLY A 110 -4.73 4.13 -1.36
N SER A 111 -4.68 2.88 -1.70
CA SER A 111 -5.75 1.90 -1.65
C SER A 111 -5.15 0.51 -1.39
N ALA A 112 -5.90 -0.57 -1.51
CA ALA A 112 -5.38 -1.91 -1.28
C ALA A 112 -6.17 -2.97 -2.07
N ILE A 113 -5.48 -4.05 -2.47
CA ILE A 113 -6.12 -5.23 -3.06
C ILE A 113 -7.11 -5.93 -2.10
N GLY A 114 -7.09 -5.55 -0.81
CA GLY A 114 -8.08 -5.97 0.17
C GLY A 114 -9.53 -5.72 -0.25
N VAL A 115 -9.76 -4.80 -1.19
CA VAL A 115 -11.06 -4.55 -1.83
C VAL A 115 -11.70 -5.82 -2.39
N TYR A 116 -10.91 -6.77 -2.84
CA TYR A 116 -11.42 -7.99 -3.48
C TYR A 116 -11.86 -9.07 -2.47
N GLY A 117 -11.36 -9.02 -1.22
CA GLY A 117 -11.62 -10.07 -0.22
C GLY A 117 -11.06 -11.43 -0.63
N HIS A 118 -11.60 -12.52 -0.06
CA HIS A 118 -11.18 -13.88 -0.39
C HIS A 118 -11.91 -14.37 -1.66
N ARG A 119 -11.16 -14.69 -2.73
CA ARG A 119 -11.72 -15.08 -4.05
C ARG A 119 -11.21 -16.44 -4.56
N GLY A 120 -10.57 -17.24 -3.70
CA GLY A 120 -10.10 -18.60 -4.06
C GLY A 120 -9.13 -18.60 -5.24
N GLU A 121 -9.54 -19.23 -6.36
CA GLU A 121 -8.73 -19.37 -7.57
C GLU A 121 -8.98 -18.28 -8.62
N GLU A 122 -9.95 -17.42 -8.39
CA GLU A 122 -10.35 -16.42 -9.36
C GLU A 122 -9.20 -15.47 -9.67
N VAL A 123 -9.00 -15.18 -10.95
CA VAL A 123 -8.07 -14.14 -11.40
C VAL A 123 -8.76 -12.80 -11.29
N LEU A 124 -8.14 -11.88 -10.57
CA LEU A 124 -8.67 -10.56 -10.25
C LEU A 124 -7.90 -9.49 -11.00
N THR A 125 -8.62 -8.47 -11.42
CA THR A 125 -8.08 -7.27 -12.08
C THR A 125 -8.83 -6.04 -11.55
N GLU A 126 -8.41 -4.87 -11.95
CA GLU A 126 -9.04 -3.60 -11.55
C GLU A 126 -10.53 -3.52 -11.89
N SER A 127 -11.01 -4.32 -12.86
CA SER A 127 -12.43 -4.43 -13.24
C SER A 127 -13.23 -5.44 -12.43
N SER A 128 -12.58 -6.23 -11.57
CA SER A 128 -13.25 -7.22 -10.73
C SER A 128 -14.13 -6.55 -9.66
N ALA A 129 -15.29 -7.14 -9.41
CA ALA A 129 -16.19 -6.64 -8.37
C ALA A 129 -15.54 -6.72 -6.99
N PRO A 130 -15.83 -5.78 -6.07
CA PRO A 130 -15.36 -5.84 -4.70
C PRO A 130 -15.90 -7.07 -3.96
N GLY A 131 -15.18 -7.50 -2.94
CA GLY A 131 -15.59 -8.52 -2.00
C GLY A 131 -16.53 -7.96 -0.91
N SER A 132 -16.80 -8.78 0.12
CA SER A 132 -17.69 -8.45 1.23
C SER A 132 -17.01 -8.64 2.59
N THR A 133 -15.71 -8.38 2.69
CA THR A 133 -14.97 -8.42 3.96
C THR A 133 -14.90 -7.05 4.60
N PHE A 134 -14.57 -7.00 5.89
CA PHE A 134 -14.34 -5.71 6.58
C PHE A 134 -13.30 -4.84 5.84
N LEU A 135 -12.21 -5.42 5.34
CA LEU A 135 -11.21 -4.64 4.58
C LEU A 135 -11.72 -4.21 3.21
N ALA A 136 -12.61 -4.98 2.57
CA ALA A 136 -13.23 -4.55 1.33
C ALA A 136 -14.09 -3.29 1.55
N ASP A 137 -14.90 -3.28 2.60
CA ASP A 137 -15.70 -2.10 2.98
C ASP A 137 -14.80 -0.90 3.32
N VAL A 138 -13.73 -1.11 4.09
CA VAL A 138 -12.75 -0.06 4.41
C VAL A 138 -12.14 0.55 3.14
N VAL A 139 -11.78 -0.26 2.15
CA VAL A 139 -11.17 0.23 0.91
C VAL A 139 -12.19 1.02 0.09
N LEU A 140 -13.43 0.56 -0.01
CA LEU A 140 -14.49 1.30 -0.71
C LEU A 140 -14.74 2.67 -0.10
N ASP A 141 -14.84 2.76 1.23
CA ASP A 141 -15.00 4.02 1.95
C ASP A 141 -13.76 4.92 1.79
N TRP A 142 -12.56 4.31 1.75
CA TRP A 142 -11.30 5.01 1.57
C TRP A 142 -11.22 5.65 0.18
N GLU A 143 -11.51 4.89 -0.89
CA GLU A 143 -11.55 5.41 -2.26
C GLU A 143 -12.65 6.49 -2.41
N ALA A 144 -13.84 6.29 -1.83
CA ALA A 144 -14.93 7.26 -1.85
C ALA A 144 -14.60 8.58 -1.14
N ALA A 145 -13.71 8.56 -0.14
CA ALA A 145 -13.28 9.77 0.56
C ALA A 145 -12.48 10.75 -0.32
N ALA A 146 -11.93 10.29 -1.47
CA ALA A 146 -11.23 11.14 -2.43
C ALA A 146 -12.17 11.90 -3.39
N ARG A 147 -13.48 11.67 -3.32
CA ARG A 147 -14.49 12.27 -4.22
C ARG A 147 -14.38 13.78 -4.40
N PRO A 148 -14.12 14.61 -3.36
CA PRO A 148 -13.96 16.05 -3.54
C PRO A 148 -12.87 16.44 -4.55
N ALA A 149 -11.77 15.68 -4.65
CA ALA A 149 -10.73 15.93 -5.64
C ALA A 149 -11.22 15.55 -7.06
N GLN A 150 -11.90 14.41 -7.21
CA GLN A 150 -12.48 13.97 -8.49
C GLN A 150 -13.54 14.96 -9.01
N ASP A 151 -14.46 15.39 -8.13
CA ASP A 151 -15.52 16.36 -8.47
C ASP A 151 -14.93 17.72 -8.88
N ALA A 152 -13.73 18.06 -8.38
CA ALA A 152 -12.97 19.24 -8.79
C ALA A 152 -12.19 19.07 -10.10
N GLY A 153 -12.27 17.90 -10.74
CA GLY A 153 -11.56 17.59 -11.97
C GLY A 153 -10.08 17.22 -11.80
N ILE A 154 -9.64 16.91 -10.58
CA ILE A 154 -8.29 16.40 -10.33
C ILE A 154 -8.25 14.92 -10.69
N ARG A 155 -7.38 14.53 -11.63
CA ARG A 155 -7.16 13.12 -11.97
C ARG A 155 -6.80 12.34 -10.71
N THR A 156 -7.48 11.22 -10.43
CA THR A 156 -7.29 10.45 -9.20
C THR A 156 -7.02 9.00 -9.52
N ALA A 157 -5.78 8.54 -9.28
CA ALA A 157 -5.40 7.15 -9.39
C ALA A 157 -5.44 6.49 -8.01
N PHE A 158 -6.19 5.39 -7.87
CA PHE A 158 -6.28 4.61 -6.64
C PHE A 158 -5.25 3.48 -6.66
N ALA A 159 -4.16 3.65 -5.93
CA ALA A 159 -3.07 2.70 -5.83
C ALA A 159 -3.47 1.52 -4.91
N ARG A 160 -4.07 0.48 -5.48
CA ARG A 160 -4.48 -0.75 -4.78
C ARG A 160 -3.26 -1.63 -4.52
N THR A 161 -2.52 -1.28 -3.49
CA THR A 161 -1.28 -1.95 -3.10
C THR A 161 -1.52 -3.39 -2.66
N GLY A 162 -0.69 -4.29 -3.16
CA GLY A 162 -0.63 -5.70 -2.76
C GLY A 162 0.21 -5.94 -1.51
N LEU A 163 0.78 -7.13 -1.40
CA LEU A 163 1.68 -7.49 -0.31
C LEU A 163 3.09 -6.94 -0.58
N VAL A 164 3.45 -5.83 0.05
CA VAL A 164 4.75 -5.18 -0.16
C VAL A 164 5.87 -5.98 0.49
N MET A 165 6.80 -6.47 -0.33
CA MET A 165 8.05 -7.09 0.10
C MET A 165 9.06 -5.98 0.41
N ALA A 166 9.38 -5.82 1.69
CA ALA A 166 10.32 -4.80 2.16
C ALA A 166 11.17 -5.30 3.31
N PRO A 167 12.45 -4.91 3.39
CA PRO A 167 13.29 -5.26 4.52
C PRO A 167 12.83 -4.50 5.80
N GLY A 168 12.87 -5.18 6.93
CA GLY A 168 12.75 -4.57 8.27
C GLY A 168 11.39 -4.00 8.67
N ALA A 169 10.38 -3.95 7.79
CA ALA A 169 9.08 -3.35 8.10
C ALA A 169 7.90 -4.08 7.42
N GLY A 170 6.66 -3.67 7.75
CA GLY A 170 5.44 -4.28 7.22
C GLY A 170 5.29 -5.76 7.59
N ALA A 171 4.64 -6.53 6.73
CA ALA A 171 4.44 -7.96 6.93
C ALA A 171 5.77 -8.73 7.00
N PHE A 172 6.72 -8.37 6.14
CA PHE A 172 8.04 -9.03 6.08
C PHE A 172 8.93 -8.67 7.26
N GLY A 173 8.80 -7.49 7.86
CA GLY A 173 9.51 -7.14 9.09
C GLY A 173 9.24 -8.11 10.25
N ARG A 174 8.05 -8.74 10.26
CA ARG A 174 7.68 -9.76 11.26
C ARG A 174 8.06 -11.19 10.84
N LEU A 175 8.05 -11.47 9.54
CA LEU A 175 8.34 -12.80 9.00
C LEU A 175 9.84 -13.09 8.87
N LEU A 176 10.64 -12.12 8.45
CA LEU A 176 12.08 -12.31 8.20
C LEU A 176 12.88 -12.74 9.44
N PRO A 177 12.65 -12.20 10.64
CA PRO A 177 13.36 -12.69 11.83
C PRO A 177 13.13 -14.18 12.11
N LEU A 178 11.89 -14.67 11.93
CA LEU A 178 11.54 -16.07 12.08
C LEU A 178 12.19 -16.93 10.99
N LEU A 179 12.16 -16.45 9.74
CA LEU A 179 12.79 -17.12 8.61
C LEU A 179 14.31 -17.28 8.84
N ARG A 180 15.00 -16.23 9.30
CA ARG A 180 16.45 -16.25 9.61
C ARG A 180 16.82 -17.26 10.67
N LEU A 181 15.92 -17.54 11.62
CA LEU A 181 16.08 -18.57 12.65
C LEU A 181 15.73 -19.98 12.14
N GLY A 182 15.33 -20.13 10.85
CA GLY A 182 14.88 -21.42 10.31
C GLY A 182 13.49 -21.84 10.79
N LEU A 183 12.73 -20.92 11.40
CA LEU A 183 11.36 -21.14 11.88
C LEU A 183 10.30 -20.71 10.86
N GLY A 184 10.71 -20.41 9.63
CA GLY A 184 9.82 -20.05 8.54
C GLY A 184 9.03 -21.23 7.99
N GLY A 185 7.80 -20.97 7.53
CA GLY A 185 6.99 -21.97 6.88
C GLY A 185 5.71 -21.39 6.27
N PRO A 186 4.97 -22.18 5.48
CA PRO A 186 3.71 -21.75 4.92
C PRO A 186 2.70 -21.39 6.01
N LEU A 187 1.88 -20.37 5.75
CA LEU A 187 0.80 -19.96 6.64
C LEU A 187 -0.49 -20.73 6.26
N GLY A 188 -1.11 -21.38 7.25
CA GLY A 188 -2.21 -22.30 7.00
C GLY A 188 -1.77 -23.50 6.17
N ASP A 189 -2.49 -23.80 5.10
CA ASP A 189 -2.15 -24.83 4.12
C ASP A 189 -1.21 -24.32 3.01
N GLY A 190 -0.92 -23.01 2.98
CA GLY A 190 -0.05 -22.39 2.00
C GLY A 190 -0.60 -22.29 0.58
N ARG A 191 -1.88 -22.65 0.38
CA ARG A 191 -2.52 -22.71 -0.96
C ARG A 191 -3.11 -21.39 -1.41
N GLN A 192 -3.30 -20.43 -0.50
CA GLN A 192 -3.82 -19.11 -0.82
C GLN A 192 -2.87 -18.36 -1.75
N TRP A 193 -3.44 -17.64 -2.72
CA TRP A 193 -2.72 -16.76 -3.61
C TRP A 193 -2.30 -15.48 -2.89
N TRP A 194 -1.04 -15.09 -3.06
CA TRP A 194 -0.48 -13.86 -2.59
C TRP A 194 0.03 -13.03 -3.77
N SER A 195 -0.56 -11.85 -3.92
CA SER A 195 -0.15 -10.85 -4.92
C SER A 195 0.82 -9.88 -4.26
N TRP A 196 2.10 -10.17 -4.46
CA TRP A 196 3.23 -9.45 -3.89
C TRP A 196 3.69 -8.33 -4.82
N ILE A 197 4.42 -7.36 -4.28
CA ILE A 197 5.20 -6.36 -5.01
C ILE A 197 6.42 -6.02 -4.17
N THR A 198 7.59 -5.74 -4.80
CA THR A 198 8.74 -5.22 -4.06
C THR A 198 8.53 -3.76 -3.69
N LEU A 199 9.15 -3.29 -2.61
CA LEU A 199 9.10 -1.87 -2.25
C LEU A 199 9.66 -0.98 -3.37
N GLU A 200 10.66 -1.46 -4.10
CA GLU A 200 11.22 -0.76 -5.24
C GLU A 200 10.22 -0.57 -6.38
N ASP A 201 9.50 -1.65 -6.75
CA ASP A 201 8.46 -1.58 -7.78
C ASP A 201 7.23 -0.79 -7.32
N GLU A 202 6.85 -0.90 -6.05
CA GLU A 202 5.76 -0.09 -5.46
C GLU A 202 6.03 1.40 -5.58
N VAL A 203 7.24 1.83 -5.18
CA VAL A 203 7.65 3.24 -5.27
C VAL A 203 7.74 3.70 -6.73
N SER A 204 8.28 2.85 -7.60
CA SER A 204 8.38 3.15 -9.04
C SER A 204 7.00 3.26 -9.69
N ALA A 205 6.04 2.40 -9.29
CA ALA A 205 4.66 2.47 -9.75
C ALA A 205 3.95 3.75 -9.27
N LEU A 206 4.14 4.16 -8.02
CA LEU A 206 3.60 5.43 -7.52
C LEU A 206 4.14 6.64 -8.30
N VAL A 207 5.44 6.65 -8.62
CA VAL A 207 6.05 7.69 -9.47
C VAL A 207 5.48 7.65 -10.89
N HIS A 208 5.32 6.45 -11.47
CA HIS A 208 4.71 6.26 -12.78
C HIS A 208 3.28 6.84 -12.82
N LEU A 209 2.45 6.62 -11.78
CA LEU A 209 1.12 7.20 -11.67
C LEU A 209 1.12 8.73 -11.57
N LEU A 210 2.15 9.31 -10.98
CA LEU A 210 2.32 10.77 -10.96
C LEU A 210 2.63 11.36 -12.35
N GLU A 211 3.37 10.62 -13.18
CA GLU A 211 3.94 11.09 -14.44
C GLU A 211 3.11 10.74 -15.68
N THR A 212 2.15 9.81 -15.55
CA THR A 212 1.28 9.36 -16.65
C THR A 212 -0.16 9.85 -16.47
N ASP A 213 -1.02 9.58 -17.46
CA ASP A 213 -2.44 9.95 -17.43
C ASP A 213 -3.34 8.83 -16.89
N VAL A 214 -2.78 7.84 -16.22
CA VAL A 214 -3.55 6.73 -15.62
C VAL A 214 -4.51 7.26 -14.57
N ASP A 215 -5.78 6.85 -14.65
CA ASP A 215 -6.88 7.28 -13.79
C ASP A 215 -7.66 6.07 -13.25
N GLY A 216 -8.35 6.25 -12.13
CA GLY A 216 -9.16 5.21 -11.51
C GLY A 216 -8.33 4.15 -10.75
N PRO A 217 -8.90 2.94 -10.53
CA PRO A 217 -8.23 1.87 -9.81
C PRO A 217 -7.00 1.33 -10.56
N VAL A 218 -5.92 1.09 -9.82
CA VAL A 218 -4.68 0.51 -10.34
C VAL A 218 -4.14 -0.48 -9.32
N ASP A 219 -4.06 -1.75 -9.69
CA ASP A 219 -3.49 -2.79 -8.83
C ASP A 219 -1.95 -2.71 -8.84
N LEU A 220 -1.36 -2.36 -7.70
CA LEU A 220 0.08 -2.33 -7.50
C LEU A 220 0.51 -3.69 -6.93
N THR A 221 0.68 -4.64 -7.84
CA THR A 221 1.17 -6.00 -7.56
C THR A 221 2.21 -6.39 -8.59
N GLY A 222 3.09 -7.33 -8.27
CA GLY A 222 3.96 -7.96 -9.25
C GLY A 222 3.14 -8.72 -10.32
N PRO A 223 3.71 -8.91 -11.54
CA PRO A 223 2.97 -9.50 -12.66
C PRO A 223 2.69 -11.01 -12.49
N ALA A 224 3.38 -11.66 -11.55
CA ALA A 224 3.28 -13.09 -11.30
C ALA A 224 2.88 -13.38 -9.84
N PRO A 225 1.58 -13.34 -9.50
CA PRO A 225 1.12 -13.77 -8.18
C PRO A 225 1.42 -15.25 -7.97
N VAL A 226 1.77 -15.63 -6.74
CA VAL A 226 2.15 -17.02 -6.40
C VAL A 226 1.39 -17.51 -5.17
N ARG A 227 1.44 -18.81 -4.90
CA ARG A 227 0.93 -19.36 -3.65
C ARG A 227 1.81 -18.95 -2.47
N ASN A 228 1.21 -18.79 -1.29
CA ASN A 228 1.96 -18.51 -0.07
C ASN A 228 3.12 -19.50 0.16
N ALA A 229 2.88 -20.81 -0.04
CA ALA A 229 3.91 -21.82 0.07
C ALA A 229 5.05 -21.66 -0.93
N GLU A 230 4.79 -21.13 -2.12
CA GLU A 230 5.79 -20.88 -3.15
C GLU A 230 6.64 -19.65 -2.78
N LEU A 231 6.01 -18.54 -2.40
CA LEU A 231 6.72 -17.35 -1.89
C LEU A 231 7.57 -17.70 -0.68
N THR A 232 7.03 -18.48 0.27
CA THR A 232 7.77 -18.92 1.45
C THR A 232 9.01 -19.74 1.08
N ARG A 233 8.90 -20.65 0.11
CA ARG A 233 10.04 -21.44 -0.40
C ARG A 233 11.07 -20.55 -1.13
N ALA A 234 10.63 -19.58 -1.92
CA ALA A 234 11.53 -18.63 -2.59
C ALA A 234 12.35 -17.83 -1.57
N LEU A 235 11.70 -17.33 -0.52
CA LEU A 235 12.40 -16.70 0.60
C LEU A 235 13.37 -17.65 1.30
N GLY A 236 12.96 -18.89 1.55
CA GLY A 236 13.86 -19.90 2.14
C GLY A 236 15.13 -20.12 1.32
N ARG A 237 14.99 -20.21 -0.01
CA ARG A 237 16.15 -20.32 -0.93
C ARG A 237 17.05 -19.07 -0.85
N ALA A 238 16.46 -17.88 -0.94
CA ALA A 238 17.19 -16.62 -0.93
C ALA A 238 17.98 -16.39 0.38
N PHE A 239 17.38 -16.74 1.51
CA PHE A 239 18.01 -16.59 2.83
C PHE A 239 18.85 -17.82 3.27
N GLY A 240 18.92 -18.87 2.46
CA GLY A 240 19.60 -20.12 2.82
C GLY A 240 19.01 -20.82 4.07
N ARG A 241 17.70 -20.76 4.23
CA ARG A 241 16.99 -21.29 5.41
C ARG A 241 15.87 -22.28 5.02
N PRO A 242 15.69 -23.36 5.78
CA PRO A 242 14.55 -24.25 5.58
C PRO A 242 13.23 -23.56 5.89
N THR A 243 12.15 -23.94 5.19
CA THR A 243 10.80 -23.41 5.39
C THR A 243 9.79 -24.56 5.54
N LEU A 244 10.10 -25.48 6.45
CA LEU A 244 9.39 -26.75 6.60
C LEU A 244 8.29 -26.71 7.66
N LEU A 245 8.26 -25.69 8.53
CA LEU A 245 7.36 -25.61 9.67
C LEU A 245 6.10 -24.81 9.33
N PRO A 246 4.98 -25.45 8.93
CA PRO A 246 3.76 -24.71 8.64
C PRO A 246 3.22 -24.04 9.91
N VAL A 247 2.70 -22.82 9.78
CA VAL A 247 2.02 -22.10 10.85
C VAL A 247 0.54 -22.41 10.78
N PRO A 248 -0.02 -23.23 11.70
CA PRO A 248 -1.44 -23.59 11.66
C PRO A 248 -2.34 -22.36 11.79
N ARG A 249 -3.50 -22.37 11.12
CA ARG A 249 -4.50 -21.29 11.21
C ARG A 249 -4.87 -20.92 12.65
N LEU A 250 -4.98 -21.91 13.54
CA LEU A 250 -5.30 -21.66 14.96
C LEU A 250 -4.19 -20.90 15.67
N ALA A 251 -2.92 -21.24 15.40
CA ALA A 251 -1.78 -20.51 15.97
C ALA A 251 -1.74 -19.07 15.44
N LEU A 252 -1.96 -18.86 14.13
CA LEU A 252 -2.04 -17.53 13.55
C LEU A 252 -3.18 -16.70 14.19
N ARG A 253 -4.37 -17.28 14.35
CA ARG A 253 -5.50 -16.62 15.02
C ARG A 253 -5.20 -16.30 16.50
N ALA A 254 -4.48 -17.14 17.20
CA ALA A 254 -4.08 -16.87 18.59
C ALA A 254 -3.19 -15.63 18.68
N VAL A 255 -2.29 -15.42 17.70
CA VAL A 255 -1.34 -14.30 17.67
C VAL A 255 -2.00 -13.01 17.16
N VAL A 256 -2.63 -13.04 15.99
CA VAL A 256 -3.12 -11.81 15.30
C VAL A 256 -4.64 -11.64 15.33
N GLY A 257 -5.37 -12.54 15.99
CA GLY A 257 -6.83 -12.45 16.10
C GLY A 257 -7.55 -12.60 14.76
N GLY A 258 -8.60 -11.81 14.55
CA GLY A 258 -9.40 -11.80 13.32
C GLY A 258 -8.63 -11.43 12.06
N PHE A 259 -7.52 -10.72 12.18
CA PHE A 259 -6.65 -10.40 11.04
C PHE A 259 -6.05 -11.64 10.37
N ALA A 260 -6.03 -12.80 11.06
CA ALA A 260 -5.59 -14.07 10.47
C ALA A 260 -6.38 -14.46 9.22
N ASP A 261 -7.67 -14.12 9.14
CA ASP A 261 -8.51 -14.46 7.99
C ASP A 261 -8.12 -13.66 6.75
N GLU A 262 -7.68 -12.41 6.90
CA GLU A 262 -7.13 -11.59 5.82
C GLU A 262 -5.77 -12.10 5.35
N ILE A 263 -4.89 -12.50 6.28
CA ILE A 263 -3.57 -13.10 5.93
C ILE A 263 -3.76 -14.40 5.13
N LEU A 264 -4.81 -15.16 5.44
CA LEU A 264 -5.15 -16.42 4.78
C LEU A 264 -6.09 -16.24 3.58
N ALA A 265 -6.50 -15.01 3.28
CA ALA A 265 -7.30 -14.72 2.10
C ALA A 265 -6.51 -15.02 0.83
N SER A 266 -7.21 -15.56 -0.16
CA SER A 266 -6.65 -15.89 -1.47
C SER A 266 -7.03 -14.78 -2.45
N GLN A 267 -6.03 -14.07 -2.97
CA GLN A 267 -6.19 -12.95 -3.90
C GLN A 267 -5.17 -13.09 -5.02
N ARG A 268 -5.64 -13.58 -6.19
CA ARG A 268 -4.83 -13.74 -7.39
C ARG A 268 -5.00 -12.53 -8.29
N VAL A 269 -4.33 -11.42 -7.95
CA VAL A 269 -4.48 -10.13 -8.61
C VAL A 269 -3.41 -9.95 -9.68
N LEU A 270 -3.82 -9.46 -10.85
CA LEU A 270 -2.93 -9.12 -11.97
C LEU A 270 -2.97 -7.60 -12.20
N PRO A 271 -1.81 -6.93 -12.33
CA PRO A 271 -1.71 -5.48 -12.49
C PRO A 271 -1.95 -5.04 -13.93
N THR A 272 -3.19 -5.25 -14.43
CA THR A 272 -3.47 -5.10 -15.86
C THR A 272 -3.38 -3.65 -16.33
N VAL A 273 -3.75 -2.69 -15.48
CA VAL A 273 -3.62 -1.26 -15.79
C VAL A 273 -2.16 -0.83 -15.83
N LEU A 274 -1.33 -1.23 -14.83
CA LEU A 274 0.11 -0.93 -14.85
C LEU A 274 0.79 -1.48 -16.11
N GLN A 275 0.52 -2.74 -16.46
CA GLN A 275 1.10 -3.36 -17.65
C GLN A 275 0.70 -2.63 -18.93
N ARG A 276 -0.57 -2.26 -19.07
CA ARG A 276 -1.08 -1.54 -20.24
C ARG A 276 -0.57 -0.10 -20.33
N SER A 277 -0.28 0.53 -19.19
CA SER A 277 0.29 1.89 -19.15
C SER A 277 1.77 1.96 -19.50
N GLY A 278 2.41 0.82 -19.77
CA GLY A 278 3.82 0.73 -20.13
C GLY A 278 4.78 0.70 -18.93
N PHE A 279 4.27 0.48 -17.71
CA PHE A 279 5.12 0.28 -16.54
C PHE A 279 6.01 -0.96 -16.71
N ARG A 280 7.26 -0.85 -16.28
CA ARG A 280 8.23 -1.95 -16.32
C ARG A 280 8.63 -2.31 -14.90
N PHE A 281 8.42 -3.56 -14.54
CA PHE A 281 8.82 -4.11 -13.25
C PHE A 281 10.33 -4.38 -13.23
N ALA A 282 10.97 -4.05 -12.11
CA ALA A 282 12.35 -4.48 -11.84
C ALA A 282 12.38 -5.96 -11.44
N HIS A 283 11.30 -6.46 -10.81
CA HIS A 283 11.19 -7.81 -10.31
C HIS A 283 9.90 -8.47 -10.82
N GLU A 284 10.02 -9.25 -11.88
CA GLU A 284 8.87 -9.88 -12.54
C GLU A 284 8.48 -11.24 -11.93
N ASP A 285 9.42 -11.91 -11.24
CA ASP A 285 9.18 -13.21 -10.62
C ASP A 285 9.55 -13.22 -9.13
N VAL A 286 8.96 -14.16 -8.40
CA VAL A 286 9.10 -14.24 -6.94
C VAL A 286 10.52 -14.59 -6.47
N ASP A 287 11.30 -15.32 -7.29
CA ASP A 287 12.68 -15.66 -6.92
C ASP A 287 13.59 -14.45 -7.07
N ALA A 288 13.42 -13.61 -8.09
CA ALA A 288 14.11 -12.34 -8.23
C ALA A 288 13.77 -11.39 -7.06
N ALA A 289 12.49 -11.26 -6.73
CA ALA A 289 12.02 -10.44 -5.60
C ALA A 289 12.57 -10.95 -4.26
N ALA A 290 12.62 -12.27 -4.05
CA ALA A 290 13.15 -12.86 -2.82
C ALA A 290 14.67 -12.63 -2.67
N ARG A 291 15.44 -12.71 -3.76
CA ARG A 291 16.88 -12.37 -3.76
C ARG A 291 17.10 -10.90 -3.43
N TRP A 292 16.38 -10.01 -4.14
CA TRP A 292 16.43 -8.58 -3.86
C TRP A 292 16.14 -8.27 -2.37
N LEU A 293 15.10 -8.91 -1.80
CA LEU A 293 14.76 -8.73 -0.40
C LEU A 293 15.86 -9.26 0.55
N ALA A 294 16.53 -10.36 0.19
CA ALA A 294 17.62 -10.92 0.99
C ALA A 294 18.87 -10.04 0.97
N ASP A 295 19.18 -9.45 -0.18
CA ASP A 295 20.33 -8.55 -0.35
C ASP A 295 20.13 -7.19 0.36
N ALA A 296 18.88 -6.74 0.47
CA ALA A 296 18.51 -5.48 1.13
C ALA A 296 18.24 -5.63 2.65
N ALA A 297 18.19 -6.82 3.18
CA ALA A 297 17.83 -7.14 4.56
C ALA A 297 19.04 -7.45 5.44
#